data_fa204809ea0bad4b3bec5dad15296520
#
_entry.id   fa204809ea0bad4b3bec5dad15296520
#
_cell.length_a   1.000
_cell.length_b   1.000
_cell.length_c   1.000
_cell.angle_alpha   90.00
_cell.angle_beta   90.00
_cell.angle_gamma   90.00
#
_symmetry.space_group_name_H-M   'P 1'
#
loop_
_entity.id
_entity.type
_entity.pdbx_description
1 polymer ?
#
loop_
_entity_poly.entity_id
_entity_poly.type
_entity_poly.pdbx_seq_one_letter_code
_entity_poly.pdbx_strand_id
1 'polypeptide(L)'
;DCLLSRGLGDVYKRQIQDMQAAAKMLTDDYHTSILLKGGHLEGDNMCDLLHTSESIYHIYEEKKIESHNLHGTGCTLSSAIATYLAKGYPMRESIQHAKTYITQAIIAGKELNIGHGNGPLWHFPDSVAQMCTFCAVVS
;
A
#
# COMPACT_ATOMS: atom_id res chain seq x y z
N ASP A 1 -1.48 30.34 -12.50
CA ASP A 1 -1.33 28.88 -12.41
C ASP A 1 -0.32 28.38 -11.39
N CYS A 2 0.44 29.24 -10.75
CA CYS A 2 1.52 28.85 -9.84
C CYS A 2 1.14 28.86 -8.34
N LEU A 3 0.01 29.43 -7.95
CA LEU A 3 -0.39 29.58 -6.55
C LEU A 3 -1.09 28.33 -5.97
N LEU A 4 -1.85 27.61 -6.78
CA LEU A 4 -2.54 26.37 -6.36
C LEU A 4 -1.56 25.21 -6.19
N SER A 5 -0.52 25.13 -7.02
CA SER A 5 0.49 24.07 -6.91
C SER A 5 1.42 24.24 -5.71
N ARG A 6 1.68 25.49 -5.27
CA ARG A 6 2.44 25.77 -4.03
C ARG A 6 1.66 25.36 -2.78
N GLY A 7 0.35 25.63 -2.73
CA GLY A 7 -0.49 25.25 -1.59
C GLY A 7 -0.58 23.73 -1.37
N LEU A 8 -0.73 22.97 -2.45
CA LEU A 8 -0.76 21.48 -2.40
C LEU A 8 0.57 20.88 -1.94
N GLY A 9 1.71 21.45 -2.40
CA GLY A 9 3.04 21.01 -1.96
C GLY A 9 3.30 21.25 -0.47
N ASP A 10 2.80 22.36 0.06
CA ASP A 10 2.95 22.70 1.48
C ASP A 10 2.03 21.85 2.38
N VAL A 11 0.82 21.54 1.93
CA VAL A 11 -0.10 20.61 2.61
C VAL A 11 0.51 19.21 2.66
N TYR A 12 1.02 18.70 1.54
CA TYR A 12 1.66 17.39 1.48
C TYR A 12 2.89 17.31 2.41
N LYS A 13 3.77 18.32 2.41
CA LYS A 13 4.91 18.37 3.32
C LYS A 13 4.49 18.35 4.78
N ARG A 14 3.45 19.08 5.15
CA ARG A 14 2.92 19.11 6.52
C ARG A 14 2.37 17.73 6.90
N GLN A 15 1.63 17.08 6.02
CA GLN A 15 1.11 15.73 6.25
C GLN A 15 2.23 14.71 6.51
N ILE A 16 3.32 14.76 5.73
CA ILE A 16 4.48 13.89 5.96
C ILE A 16 5.14 14.18 7.33
N GLN A 17 5.28 15.46 7.71
CA GLN A 17 5.83 15.83 9.02
C GLN A 17 4.96 15.32 10.17
N ASP A 18 3.64 15.43 10.05
CA ASP A 18 2.69 14.93 11.03
C ASP A 18 2.76 13.39 11.13
N MET A 19 2.88 12.68 10.00
CA MET A 19 3.10 11.24 9.98
C MET A 19 4.42 10.85 10.64
N GLN A 20 5.51 11.59 10.40
CA GLN A 20 6.80 11.34 11.03
C GLN A 20 6.73 11.51 12.55
N ALA A 21 6.09 12.58 13.03
CA ALA A 21 5.91 12.82 14.45
C ALA A 21 5.08 11.73 15.10
N ALA A 22 3.98 11.32 14.49
CA ALA A 22 3.12 10.25 15.00
C ALA A 22 3.84 8.89 14.99
N ALA A 23 4.56 8.55 13.92
CA ALA A 23 5.30 7.31 13.82
C ALA A 23 6.41 7.22 14.88
N LYS A 24 7.13 8.35 15.11
CA LYS A 24 8.15 8.42 16.15
C LYS A 24 7.56 8.20 17.53
N MET A 25 6.48 8.90 17.87
CA MET A 25 5.80 8.75 19.15
C MET A 25 5.40 7.29 19.41
N LEU A 26 4.77 6.64 18.42
CA LEU A 26 4.37 5.24 18.53
C LEU A 26 5.58 4.30 18.65
N THR A 27 6.67 4.56 17.93
CA THR A 27 7.90 3.76 18.04
C THR A 27 8.52 3.89 19.43
N ASP A 28 8.55 5.10 19.98
CA ASP A 28 9.09 5.36 21.33
C ASP A 28 8.23 4.70 22.41
N ASP A 29 6.89 4.75 22.28
CA ASP A 29 5.95 4.17 23.25
C ASP A 29 5.93 2.64 23.23
N TYR A 30 5.99 2.04 22.04
CA TYR A 30 5.86 0.58 21.88
C TYR A 30 7.18 -0.15 21.64
N HIS A 31 8.31 0.57 21.52
CA HIS A 31 9.65 0.01 21.28
C HIS A 31 9.70 -0.94 20.05
N THR A 32 8.98 -0.60 19.02
CA THR A 32 8.89 -1.40 17.78
C THR A 32 8.87 -0.52 16.53
N SER A 33 9.17 -1.10 15.38
CA SER A 33 9.04 -0.40 14.09
C SER A 33 7.57 -0.21 13.73
N ILE A 34 7.21 0.97 13.27
CA ILE A 34 5.84 1.38 12.95
C ILE A 34 5.72 1.67 11.44
N LEU A 35 4.74 1.06 10.78
CA LEU A 35 4.34 1.41 9.42
C LEU A 35 3.01 2.18 9.48
N LEU A 36 3.07 3.49 9.28
CA LEU A 36 1.89 4.33 9.13
C LEU A 36 1.41 4.32 7.68
N LYS A 37 0.11 4.06 7.51
CA LYS A 37 -0.54 4.08 6.20
C LYS A 37 -1.23 5.41 5.94
N GLY A 38 -0.89 6.06 4.83
CA GLY A 38 -1.43 7.35 4.42
C GLY A 38 -2.50 7.28 3.32
N GLY A 39 -3.24 6.16 3.22
CA GLY A 39 -4.22 5.93 2.15
C GLY A 39 -5.41 6.90 2.10
N HIS A 40 -5.57 7.78 3.09
CA HIS A 40 -6.61 8.81 3.15
C HIS A 40 -6.04 10.23 3.00
N LEU A 41 -4.75 10.37 2.65
CA LEU A 41 -4.16 11.67 2.36
C LEU A 41 -4.76 12.24 1.07
N GLU A 42 -4.85 13.58 1.02
CA GLU A 42 -5.32 14.28 -0.18
C GLU A 42 -4.31 14.14 -1.31
N GLY A 43 -4.80 13.88 -2.52
CA GLY A 43 -4.01 13.76 -3.74
C GLY A 43 -4.09 12.39 -4.42
N ASP A 44 -3.42 12.29 -5.57
CA ASP A 44 -3.40 11.08 -6.41
C ASP A 44 -2.38 10.04 -5.95
N ASN A 45 -1.53 10.39 -5.00
CA ASN A 45 -0.50 9.51 -4.46
C ASN A 45 -0.86 9.05 -3.05
N MET A 46 -0.65 7.76 -2.80
CA MET A 46 -0.65 7.18 -1.47
C MET A 46 0.77 7.20 -0.92
N CYS A 47 0.91 7.64 0.32
CA CYS A 47 2.20 7.69 1.01
C CYS A 47 2.11 6.87 2.30
N ASP A 48 2.91 5.82 2.42
CA ASP A 48 3.08 5.08 3.66
C ASP A 48 4.47 5.38 4.23
N LEU A 49 4.56 5.50 5.54
CA LEU A 49 5.80 5.86 6.24
C LEU A 49 6.19 4.76 7.22
N LEU A 50 7.36 4.19 7.02
CA LEU A 50 8.01 3.31 7.99
C LEU A 50 8.92 4.14 8.89
N HIS A 51 8.76 4.01 10.20
CA HIS A 51 9.74 4.42 11.20
C HIS A 51 10.26 3.19 11.93
N THR A 52 11.57 2.97 11.85
CA THR A 52 12.19 1.80 12.48
C THR A 52 12.53 2.08 13.94
N SER A 53 12.71 1.04 14.74
CA SER A 53 13.24 1.12 16.12
C SER A 53 14.62 1.77 16.20
N GLU A 54 15.36 1.81 15.09
CA GLU A 54 16.66 2.49 14.97
C GLU A 54 16.54 3.96 14.56
N SER A 55 15.31 4.53 14.62
CA SER A 55 15.00 5.92 14.26
C SER A 55 15.27 6.29 12.79
N ILE A 56 15.15 5.32 11.88
CA ILE A 56 15.28 5.53 10.44
C ILE A 56 13.87 5.65 9.83
N TYR A 57 13.66 6.72 9.04
CA TYR A 57 12.45 6.91 8.27
C TYR A 57 12.61 6.36 6.85
N HIS A 58 11.54 5.72 6.35
CA HIS A 58 11.43 5.35 4.95
C HIS A 58 10.02 5.62 4.44
N ILE A 59 9.92 6.28 3.29
CA ILE A 59 8.65 6.65 2.67
C ILE A 59 8.43 5.77 1.44
N TYR A 60 7.22 5.21 1.33
CA TYR A 60 6.75 4.46 0.16
C TYR A 60 5.65 5.26 -0.51
N GLU A 61 5.93 5.73 -1.73
CA GLU A 61 4.96 6.47 -2.53
C GLU A 61 4.46 5.60 -3.68
N GLU A 62 3.16 5.55 -3.86
CA GLU A 62 2.51 4.83 -4.94
C GLU A 62 1.30 5.63 -5.46
N LYS A 63 0.99 5.47 -6.73
CA LYS A 63 -0.23 6.03 -7.30
C LYS A 63 -1.45 5.35 -6.71
N LYS A 64 -2.46 6.13 -6.38
CA LYS A 64 -3.75 5.63 -5.94
C LYS A 64 -4.42 4.85 -7.07
N ILE A 65 -4.81 3.62 -6.78
CA ILE A 65 -5.59 2.80 -7.71
C ILE A 65 -7.06 2.99 -7.36
N GLU A 66 -7.82 3.51 -8.31
CA GLU A 66 -9.27 3.59 -8.17
C GLU A 66 -9.87 2.20 -8.37
N SER A 67 -10.47 1.67 -7.31
CA SER A 67 -11.18 0.40 -7.30
C SER A 67 -12.26 0.42 -6.22
N HIS A 68 -13.38 -0.24 -6.47
CA HIS A 68 -14.41 -0.52 -5.46
C HIS A 68 -14.06 -1.78 -4.64
N ASN A 69 -13.12 -2.59 -5.13
CA ASN A 69 -12.75 -3.88 -4.56
C ASN A 69 -11.49 -3.74 -3.68
N LEU A 70 -11.63 -3.02 -2.56
CA LEU A 70 -10.54 -2.73 -1.62
C LEU A 70 -10.71 -3.43 -0.27
N HIS A 71 -11.72 -4.28 -0.13
CA HIS A 71 -11.96 -4.98 1.13
C HIS A 71 -10.81 -5.96 1.45
N GLY A 72 -10.28 -5.86 2.66
CA GLY A 72 -9.19 -6.72 3.11
C GLY A 72 -7.78 -6.26 2.78
N THR A 73 -7.59 -5.09 2.14
CA THR A 73 -6.26 -4.55 1.77
C THR A 73 -5.30 -4.47 2.96
N GLY A 74 -5.77 -3.96 4.11
CA GLY A 74 -4.93 -3.82 5.30
C GLY A 74 -4.49 -5.17 5.88
N CYS A 75 -5.43 -6.10 6.01
CA CYS A 75 -5.15 -7.46 6.51
C CYS A 75 -4.20 -8.21 5.58
N THR A 76 -4.40 -8.09 4.28
CA THR A 76 -3.54 -8.72 3.27
C THR A 76 -2.13 -8.13 3.29
N LEU A 77 -1.99 -6.80 3.43
CA LEU A 77 -0.68 -6.16 3.56
C LEU A 77 0.08 -6.68 4.78
N SER A 78 -0.58 -6.71 5.94
CA SER A 78 0.05 -7.19 7.17
C SER A 78 0.49 -8.65 7.07
N SER A 79 -0.34 -9.51 6.50
CA SER A 79 -0.02 -10.92 6.28
C SER A 79 1.12 -11.12 5.29
N ALA A 80 1.14 -10.34 4.22
CA ALA A 80 2.22 -10.37 3.23
C ALA A 80 3.55 -9.89 3.84
N ILE A 81 3.57 -8.80 4.61
CA ILE A 81 4.77 -8.33 5.32
C ILE A 81 5.30 -9.43 6.25
N ALA A 82 4.42 -10.04 7.07
CA ALA A 82 4.80 -11.11 7.97
C ALA A 82 5.40 -12.32 7.21
N THR A 83 4.84 -12.65 6.06
CA THR A 83 5.34 -13.73 5.20
C THR A 83 6.73 -13.45 4.66
N TYR A 84 7.01 -12.23 4.17
CA TYR A 84 8.33 -11.88 3.66
C TYR A 84 9.36 -11.78 4.77
N LEU A 85 9.00 -11.28 5.95
CA LEU A 85 9.85 -11.30 7.15
C LEU A 85 10.21 -12.75 7.54
N ALA A 86 9.22 -13.66 7.56
CA ALA A 86 9.45 -15.07 7.85
C ALA A 86 10.36 -15.77 6.82
N LYS A 87 10.39 -15.27 5.57
CA LYS A 87 11.35 -15.73 4.53
C LYS A 87 12.74 -15.16 4.70
N GLY A 88 12.97 -14.29 5.68
CA GLY A 88 14.28 -13.70 5.99
C GLY A 88 14.58 -12.38 5.25
N TYR A 89 13.60 -11.76 4.58
CA TYR A 89 13.81 -10.44 3.98
C TYR A 89 13.93 -9.35 5.06
N PRO A 90 14.78 -8.34 4.86
CA PRO A 90 14.79 -7.16 5.72
C PRO A 90 13.43 -6.45 5.75
N MET A 91 13.12 -5.74 6.84
CA MET A 91 11.83 -5.06 7.04
C MET A 91 11.44 -4.17 5.85
N ARG A 92 12.37 -3.35 5.38
CA ARG A 92 12.13 -2.44 4.25
C ARG A 92 11.74 -3.18 2.96
N GLU A 93 12.47 -4.24 2.64
CA GLU A 93 12.21 -5.06 1.46
C GLU A 93 10.92 -5.86 1.60
N SER A 94 10.64 -6.39 2.80
CA SER A 94 9.39 -7.10 3.11
C SER A 94 8.17 -6.22 2.86
N ILE A 95 8.22 -4.95 3.27
CA ILE A 95 7.15 -3.98 3.01
C ILE A 95 7.04 -3.70 1.51
N GLN A 96 8.16 -3.50 0.81
CA GLN A 96 8.14 -3.24 -0.63
C GLN A 96 7.53 -4.39 -1.42
N HIS A 97 7.92 -5.63 -1.13
CA HIS A 97 7.34 -6.83 -1.76
C HIS A 97 5.85 -6.97 -1.45
N ALA A 98 5.45 -6.75 -0.20
CA ALA A 98 4.05 -6.80 0.20
C ALA A 98 3.20 -5.74 -0.50
N LYS A 99 3.72 -4.52 -0.68
CA LYS A 99 3.06 -3.45 -1.42
C LYS A 99 2.90 -3.80 -2.90
N THR A 100 3.94 -4.32 -3.53
CA THR A 100 3.88 -4.79 -4.92
C THR A 100 2.80 -5.86 -5.09
N TYR A 101 2.75 -6.85 -4.20
CA TYR A 101 1.74 -7.90 -4.22
C TYR A 101 0.32 -7.33 -4.08
N ILE A 102 0.10 -6.42 -3.14
CA ILE A 102 -1.23 -5.78 -2.94
C ILE A 102 -1.65 -4.98 -4.15
N THR A 103 -0.75 -4.20 -4.74
CA THR A 103 -1.00 -3.41 -5.94
C THR A 103 -1.48 -4.32 -7.07
N GLN A 104 -0.81 -5.44 -7.30
CA GLN A 104 -1.20 -6.45 -8.28
C GLN A 104 -2.57 -7.08 -7.95
N ALA A 105 -2.83 -7.40 -6.68
CA ALA A 105 -4.11 -7.96 -6.23
C ALA A 105 -5.29 -6.99 -6.40
N ILE A 106 -5.06 -5.68 -6.20
CA ILE A 106 -6.07 -4.63 -6.46
C ILE A 106 -6.33 -4.52 -7.96
N ILE A 107 -5.29 -4.45 -8.79
CA ILE A 107 -5.42 -4.34 -10.24
C ILE A 107 -6.17 -5.55 -10.80
N ALA A 108 -5.79 -6.77 -10.41
CA ALA A 108 -6.42 -8.00 -10.87
C ALA A 108 -7.88 -8.14 -10.39
N GLY A 109 -8.20 -7.59 -9.21
CA GLY A 109 -9.54 -7.59 -8.65
C GLY A 109 -10.45 -6.45 -9.09
N LYS A 110 -9.92 -5.45 -9.81
CA LYS A 110 -10.62 -4.19 -10.10
C LYS A 110 -11.96 -4.38 -10.81
N GLU A 111 -12.01 -5.29 -11.77
CA GLU A 111 -13.20 -5.56 -12.62
C GLU A 111 -14.10 -6.67 -12.06
N LEU A 112 -13.78 -7.23 -10.89
CA LEU A 112 -14.63 -8.24 -10.26
C LEU A 112 -15.93 -7.58 -9.77
N ASN A 113 -17.05 -8.24 -10.06
CA ASN A 113 -18.37 -7.84 -9.59
C ASN A 113 -18.93 -8.92 -8.66
N ILE A 114 -18.54 -8.86 -7.38
CA ILE A 114 -18.90 -9.82 -6.36
C ILE A 114 -19.67 -9.12 -5.24
N GLY A 115 -20.95 -9.44 -5.11
CA GLY A 115 -21.82 -8.82 -4.10
C GLY A 115 -22.23 -7.39 -4.43
N HIS A 116 -22.75 -6.67 -3.42
CA HIS A 116 -23.32 -5.32 -3.56
C HIS A 116 -22.62 -4.25 -2.72
N GLY A 117 -21.49 -4.58 -2.09
CA GLY A 117 -20.69 -3.68 -1.27
C GLY A 117 -19.27 -3.52 -1.81
N ASN A 118 -18.34 -3.17 -0.91
CA ASN A 118 -16.92 -3.15 -1.24
C ASN A 118 -16.44 -4.56 -1.54
N GLY A 119 -16.10 -4.83 -2.79
CA GLY A 119 -15.66 -6.14 -3.25
C GLY A 119 -14.27 -6.53 -2.75
N PRO A 120 -13.92 -7.83 -2.83
CA PRO A 120 -12.65 -8.36 -2.36
C PRO A 120 -11.51 -8.09 -3.32
N LEU A 121 -10.29 -8.18 -2.82
CA LEU A 121 -9.08 -8.28 -3.62
C LEU A 121 -9.04 -9.63 -4.36
N TRP A 122 -8.29 -9.68 -5.48
CA TRP A 122 -7.94 -10.94 -6.14
C TRP A 122 -6.57 -11.42 -5.65
N HIS A 123 -6.56 -12.41 -4.76
CA HIS A 123 -5.34 -12.88 -4.09
C HIS A 123 -4.38 -13.72 -4.96
N PHE A 124 -4.77 -14.02 -6.21
CA PHE A 124 -3.98 -14.81 -7.15
C PHE A 124 -3.67 -14.01 -8.43
N PRO A 125 -2.94 -12.88 -8.34
CA PRO A 125 -2.75 -12.00 -9.49
C PRO A 125 -2.08 -12.70 -10.68
N ASP A 126 -1.17 -13.64 -10.43
CA ASP A 126 -0.45 -14.37 -11.48
C ASP A 126 -1.36 -15.34 -12.26
N SER A 127 -2.46 -15.80 -11.66
CA SER A 127 -3.38 -16.73 -12.31
C SER A 127 -4.23 -16.07 -13.40
N VAL A 128 -4.47 -14.75 -13.30
CA VAL A 128 -5.22 -14.00 -14.33
C VAL A 128 -4.43 -13.90 -15.64
N ALA A 129 -3.12 -13.71 -15.55
CA ALA A 129 -2.25 -13.69 -16.72
C ALA A 129 -2.24 -15.05 -17.46
N GLN A 130 -2.31 -16.15 -16.72
CA GLN A 130 -2.40 -17.50 -17.30
C GLN A 130 -3.78 -17.80 -17.91
N MET A 131 -4.87 -17.32 -17.29
CA MET A 131 -6.22 -17.51 -17.85
C MET A 131 -6.44 -16.77 -19.16
N CYS A 132 -5.91 -15.56 -19.32
CA CYS A 132 -5.96 -14.81 -20.58
C CYS A 132 -5.19 -15.51 -21.70
N THR A 133 -4.10 -16.21 -21.40
CA THR A 133 -3.32 -16.97 -22.40
C THR A 133 -4.04 -18.23 -22.83
N PHE A 134 -4.84 -18.84 -21.98
CA PHE A 134 -5.65 -20.03 -22.32
C PHE A 134 -6.91 -19.69 -23.15
N CYS A 135 -7.51 -18.51 -22.99
CA CYS A 135 -8.64 -18.08 -23.81
C CYS A 135 -8.25 -17.75 -25.26
N ALA A 136 -6.99 -17.44 -25.54
CA ALA A 136 -6.50 -17.12 -26.88
C ALA A 136 -6.19 -18.37 -27.76
N VAL A 137 -6.28 -19.58 -27.19
CA VAL A 137 -5.95 -20.84 -27.92
C VAL A 137 -7.20 -21.62 -28.34
N VAL A 138 -8.42 -21.13 -28.07
CA VAL A 138 -9.70 -21.80 -28.42
C VAL A 138 -10.50 -20.92 -29.40
N SER A 139 -9.85 -20.30 -30.35
CA SER A 139 -10.51 -19.59 -31.46
C SER A 139 -10.06 -20.20 -32.76
#